data_851ba7948ed46208bfc35640d75900b8
#
_entry.id   851ba7948ed46208bfc35640d75900b8
#
_cell.length_a   1.000
_cell.length_b   1.000
_cell.length_c   1.000
_cell.angle_alpha   90.00
_cell.angle_beta   90.00
_cell.angle_gamma   90.00
#
_symmetry.space_group_name_H-M   'P 1'
#
loop_
_entity.id
_entity.type
_entity.pdbx_description
1 polymer ?
#
loop_
_entity_poly.entity_id
_entity_poly.type
_entity_poly.pdbx_seq_one_letter_code
_entity_poly.pdbx_strand_id
1 'polypeptide(L)'
;MLAAVLTLISCGKDSKDSDETFEAFLNKPSYSPKPGMIWDIYPVEFLFVVTDARGNDLFDESTPDNWLSKPFSATFEGQEFLWPKTATKAIAARLMGFYIYPKSYTLSDVVVLRFGQLDGTKTWDTDLKISWPDGSRDVIRVQHAFRWDISGDPESYTGFKVNGVPIEGRLIRLTK
;
A
#
# COMPACT_ATOMS: atom_id res chain seq x y z
N MET A 1 -15.26 -4.17 30.68
CA MET A 1 -14.19 -3.76 29.76
C MET A 1 -14.76 -3.79 28.36
N LEU A 2 -15.07 -2.61 27.79
CA LEU A 2 -15.58 -2.51 26.41
C LEU A 2 -14.38 -2.53 25.47
N ALA A 3 -14.28 -3.57 24.64
CA ALA A 3 -13.36 -3.60 23.51
C ALA A 3 -13.94 -2.66 22.43
N ALA A 4 -13.24 -1.55 22.16
CA ALA A 4 -13.55 -0.69 21.03
C ALA A 4 -13.11 -1.43 19.76
N VAL A 5 -14.07 -1.98 19.03
CA VAL A 5 -13.89 -2.46 17.66
C VAL A 5 -13.69 -1.21 16.80
N LEU A 6 -12.44 -0.90 16.45
CA LEU A 6 -12.15 0.06 15.40
C LEU A 6 -12.57 -0.56 14.07
N THR A 7 -13.80 -0.37 13.69
CA THR A 7 -14.25 -0.52 12.31
C THR A 7 -13.55 0.61 11.51
N LEU A 8 -12.53 0.27 10.75
CA LEU A 8 -12.00 1.13 9.69
C LEU A 8 -13.10 1.28 8.63
N ILE A 9 -14.02 2.20 8.87
CA ILE A 9 -14.94 2.67 7.83
C ILE A 9 -14.08 3.53 6.92
N SER A 10 -13.67 2.95 5.79
CA SER A 10 -13.11 3.68 4.66
C SER A 10 -14.17 4.69 4.20
N CYS A 11 -14.05 5.95 4.62
CA CYS A 11 -14.85 7.06 4.13
C CYS A 11 -14.22 7.68 2.88
N GLY A 12 -13.90 6.85 1.90
CA GLY A 12 -13.77 7.24 0.52
C GLY A 12 -14.71 6.35 -0.27
N LYS A 13 -15.57 6.88 -1.12
CA LYS A 13 -16.15 6.11 -2.19
C LYS A 13 -14.99 5.63 -3.05
N ASP A 14 -14.47 4.42 -2.76
CA ASP A 14 -13.75 3.68 -3.79
C ASP A 14 -14.76 3.60 -4.94
N SER A 15 -14.43 4.19 -6.09
CA SER A 15 -15.31 4.16 -7.24
C SER A 15 -15.58 2.70 -7.55
N LYS A 16 -16.81 2.24 -7.26
CA LYS A 16 -17.26 0.87 -7.52
C LYS A 16 -17.55 0.63 -9.00
N ASP A 17 -17.08 1.49 -9.86
CA ASP A 17 -17.04 1.22 -11.29
C ASP A 17 -15.80 0.37 -11.55
N SER A 18 -15.98 -0.96 -11.50
CA SER A 18 -14.94 -1.96 -11.75
C SER A 18 -14.29 -1.83 -13.14
N ASP A 19 -14.80 -0.97 -13.99
CA ASP A 19 -14.35 -0.76 -15.37
C ASP A 19 -13.65 0.59 -15.58
N GLU A 20 -13.54 1.46 -14.55
CA GLU A 20 -12.87 2.74 -14.71
C GLU A 20 -11.35 2.56 -14.81
N THR A 21 -10.75 3.05 -15.87
CA THR A 21 -9.30 3.06 -16.05
C THR A 21 -8.67 4.29 -15.38
N PHE A 22 -7.38 4.18 -15.04
CA PHE A 22 -6.60 5.31 -14.51
C PHE A 22 -6.67 6.55 -15.43
N GLU A 23 -6.51 6.35 -16.73
CA GLU A 23 -6.58 7.42 -17.73
C GLU A 23 -7.97 8.07 -17.77
N ALA A 24 -9.03 7.29 -17.68
CA ALA A 24 -10.39 7.82 -17.63
C ALA A 24 -10.60 8.68 -16.38
N PHE A 25 -10.07 8.24 -15.22
CA PHE A 25 -10.14 9.00 -13.98
C PHE A 25 -9.37 10.33 -14.07
N LEU A 26 -8.15 10.32 -14.63
CA LEU A 26 -7.32 11.53 -14.80
C LEU A 26 -7.99 12.61 -15.69
N ASN A 27 -8.80 12.20 -16.65
CA ASN A 27 -9.50 13.10 -17.57
C ASN A 27 -10.78 13.71 -16.97
N LYS A 28 -11.22 13.30 -15.79
CA LYS A 28 -12.36 13.91 -15.11
C LYS A 28 -11.99 15.27 -14.52
N PRO A 29 -12.92 16.26 -14.53
CA PRO A 29 -12.66 17.55 -13.90
C PRO A 29 -12.53 17.40 -12.37
N SER A 30 -11.65 18.22 -11.78
CA SER A 30 -11.57 18.38 -10.32
C SER A 30 -12.19 19.72 -9.94
N TYR A 31 -12.97 19.72 -8.87
CA TYR A 31 -13.67 20.89 -8.35
C TYR A 31 -13.02 21.39 -7.05
N SER A 32 -13.67 22.29 -6.34
CA SER A 32 -13.22 22.76 -5.04
C SER A 32 -13.82 21.92 -3.91
N PRO A 33 -13.10 21.69 -2.81
CA PRO A 33 -13.67 21.01 -1.65
C PRO A 33 -14.83 21.82 -1.05
N LYS A 34 -15.76 21.15 -0.37
CA LYS A 34 -16.84 21.79 0.39
C LYS A 34 -16.25 22.76 1.42
N PRO A 35 -16.68 24.05 1.42
CA PRO A 35 -16.21 25.02 2.42
C PRO A 35 -16.51 24.56 3.85
N GLY A 36 -15.54 24.73 4.76
CA GLY A 36 -15.70 24.44 6.18
C GLY A 36 -15.69 22.95 6.56
N MET A 37 -15.48 22.04 5.60
CA MET A 37 -15.29 20.62 5.87
C MET A 37 -13.80 20.29 6.08
N ILE A 38 -13.52 19.42 7.04
CA ILE A 38 -12.20 18.82 7.25
C ILE A 38 -12.28 17.40 6.71
N TRP A 39 -11.35 17.06 5.82
CA TRP A 39 -11.29 15.74 5.18
C TRP A 39 -10.05 14.99 5.65
N ASP A 40 -10.23 13.74 6.02
CA ASP A 40 -9.13 12.82 6.31
C ASP A 40 -8.79 12.04 5.03
N ILE A 41 -7.74 12.48 4.34
CA ILE A 41 -7.27 11.85 3.11
C ILE A 41 -6.20 10.83 3.48
N TYR A 42 -6.54 9.54 3.31
CA TYR A 42 -5.63 8.47 3.65
C TYR A 42 -4.44 8.40 2.70
N PRO A 43 -3.25 8.05 3.23
CA PRO A 43 -2.09 7.80 2.39
C PRO A 43 -2.29 6.54 1.54
N VAL A 44 -1.59 6.48 0.40
CA VAL A 44 -1.49 5.27 -0.41
C VAL A 44 -0.37 4.40 0.12
N GLU A 45 -0.66 3.13 0.35
CA GLU A 45 0.28 2.15 0.89
C GLU A 45 0.33 0.90 0.00
N PHE A 46 1.51 0.31 -0.13
CA PHE A 46 1.67 -1.03 -0.71
C PHE A 46 1.57 -2.05 0.43
N LEU A 47 0.58 -2.92 0.36
CA LEU A 47 0.31 -3.94 1.37
C LEU A 47 0.58 -5.33 0.78
N PHE A 48 1.52 -6.06 1.36
CA PHE A 48 1.94 -7.36 0.86
C PHE A 48 1.62 -8.48 1.83
N VAL A 49 1.15 -9.60 1.30
CA VAL A 49 1.22 -10.92 1.92
C VAL A 49 2.17 -11.75 1.07
N VAL A 50 3.26 -12.23 1.67
CA VAL A 50 4.30 -12.96 0.96
C VAL A 50 4.38 -14.37 1.53
N THR A 51 4.11 -15.37 0.69
CA THR A 51 4.09 -16.78 1.10
C THR A 51 5.13 -17.59 0.32
N ASP A 52 5.55 -18.71 0.89
CA ASP A 52 6.26 -19.73 0.15
C ASP A 52 5.30 -20.54 -0.77
N ALA A 53 5.85 -21.46 -1.55
CA ALA A 53 5.07 -22.33 -2.44
C ALA A 53 4.11 -23.28 -1.70
N ARG A 54 4.25 -23.44 -0.37
CA ARG A 54 3.37 -24.25 0.49
C ARG A 54 2.28 -23.40 1.15
N GLY A 55 2.30 -22.08 0.94
CA GLY A 55 1.37 -21.12 1.54
C GLY A 55 1.76 -20.64 2.93
N ASN A 56 2.97 -20.94 3.43
CA ASN A 56 3.44 -20.41 4.71
C ASN A 56 3.81 -18.93 4.55
N ASP A 57 3.36 -18.11 5.48
CA ASP A 57 3.64 -16.67 5.50
C ASP A 57 5.12 -16.42 5.85
N LEU A 58 5.88 -15.82 4.93
CA LEU A 58 7.32 -15.59 5.08
C LEU A 58 7.67 -14.45 6.06
N PHE A 59 6.69 -13.67 6.49
CA PHE A 59 6.86 -12.63 7.51
C PHE A 59 6.23 -12.99 8.86
N ASP A 60 5.70 -14.21 9.02
CA ASP A 60 5.24 -14.73 10.30
C ASP A 60 6.42 -15.31 11.08
N GLU A 61 6.59 -14.88 12.34
CA GLU A 61 7.66 -15.38 13.22
C GLU A 61 7.57 -16.89 13.49
N SER A 62 6.36 -17.46 13.43
CA SER A 62 6.14 -18.90 13.60
C SER A 62 6.53 -19.73 12.39
N THR A 63 6.75 -19.11 11.23
CA THR A 63 7.16 -19.80 10.00
C THR A 63 8.65 -20.14 10.07
N PRO A 64 9.06 -21.43 9.93
CA PRO A 64 10.46 -21.77 9.82
C PRO A 64 11.13 -21.02 8.64
N ASP A 65 12.37 -20.57 8.84
CA ASP A 65 13.13 -19.82 7.83
C ASP A 65 12.47 -18.52 7.33
N ASN A 66 11.57 -17.92 8.13
CA ASN A 66 10.93 -16.66 7.83
C ASN A 66 11.93 -15.55 7.45
N TRP A 67 11.40 -14.46 6.88
CA TRP A 67 12.21 -13.36 6.32
C TRP A 67 12.35 -12.15 7.23
N LEU A 68 11.87 -12.21 8.48
CA LEU A 68 11.89 -11.08 9.41
C LEU A 68 13.29 -10.50 9.64
N SER A 69 14.32 -11.36 9.71
CA SER A 69 15.72 -10.96 9.90
C SER A 69 16.57 -11.02 8.63
N LYS A 70 16.03 -11.52 7.51
CA LYS A 70 16.77 -11.62 6.25
C LYS A 70 16.82 -10.29 5.53
N PRO A 71 18.00 -9.83 5.05
CA PRO A 71 18.09 -8.55 4.37
C PRO A 71 17.44 -8.60 2.98
N PHE A 72 16.74 -7.54 2.64
CA PHE A 72 16.24 -7.26 1.29
C PHE A 72 16.09 -5.75 1.09
N SER A 73 15.83 -5.31 -0.13
CA SER A 73 15.70 -3.89 -0.44
C SER A 73 14.58 -3.59 -1.40
N ALA A 74 14.14 -2.34 -1.40
CA ALA A 74 13.28 -1.78 -2.43
C ALA A 74 13.85 -0.47 -2.94
N THR A 75 13.58 -0.19 -4.22
CA THR A 75 13.85 1.12 -4.83
C THR A 75 12.54 1.77 -5.21
N PHE A 76 12.31 3.00 -4.74
CA PHE A 76 11.16 3.80 -5.06
C PHE A 76 11.59 5.24 -5.31
N GLU A 77 11.17 5.85 -6.43
CA GLU A 77 11.54 7.22 -6.83
C GLU A 77 13.07 7.47 -6.78
N GLY A 78 13.87 6.47 -7.18
CA GLY A 78 15.32 6.55 -7.17
C GLY A 78 15.98 6.39 -5.80
N GLN A 79 15.22 6.26 -4.73
CA GLN A 79 15.72 6.03 -3.38
C GLN A 79 15.68 4.55 -3.01
N GLU A 80 16.74 4.04 -2.36
CA GLU A 80 16.80 2.68 -1.83
C GLU A 80 16.34 2.64 -0.37
N PHE A 81 15.56 1.60 -0.05
CA PHE A 81 15.03 1.31 1.29
C PHE A 81 15.42 -0.11 1.67
N LEU A 82 16.10 -0.27 2.80
CA LEU A 82 16.61 -1.55 3.29
C LEU A 82 15.70 -2.17 4.35
N TRP A 83 15.65 -3.49 4.38
CA TRP A 83 15.08 -4.30 5.47
C TRP A 83 16.15 -5.27 6.02
N PRO A 84 16.26 -5.49 7.34
CA PRO A 84 15.55 -4.78 8.41
C PRO A 84 15.89 -3.29 8.41
N LYS A 85 14.92 -2.48 8.81
CA LYS A 85 15.08 -1.01 8.81
C LYS A 85 16.17 -0.60 9.80
N THR A 86 17.17 0.13 9.32
CA THR A 86 18.15 0.77 10.18
C THR A 86 17.48 1.88 10.99
N ALA A 87 17.72 1.93 12.30
CA ALA A 87 17.16 2.97 13.15
C ALA A 87 17.56 4.36 12.63
N THR A 88 16.57 5.21 12.34
CA THR A 88 16.78 6.59 11.91
C THR A 88 16.05 7.56 12.83
N LYS A 89 16.66 8.71 13.11
CA LYS A 89 16.06 9.78 13.90
C LYS A 89 15.12 10.67 13.08
N ALA A 90 15.20 10.63 11.76
CA ALA A 90 14.39 11.49 10.90
C ALA A 90 12.93 10.99 10.82
N ILE A 91 11.97 11.86 11.17
CA ILE A 91 10.53 11.52 11.15
C ILE A 91 10.06 11.17 9.74
N ALA A 92 10.46 11.94 8.73
CA ALA A 92 10.10 11.67 7.33
C ALA A 92 10.56 10.28 6.85
N ALA A 93 11.76 9.85 7.26
CA ALA A 93 12.28 8.52 6.97
C ALA A 93 11.56 7.40 7.76
N ARG A 94 10.75 7.73 8.76
CA ARG A 94 9.91 6.76 9.47
C ARG A 94 8.61 6.45 8.72
N LEU A 95 8.11 7.37 7.91
CA LEU A 95 6.87 7.20 7.15
C LEU A 95 7.09 6.37 5.88
N MET A 96 8.28 6.49 5.26
CA MET A 96 8.67 5.71 4.08
C MET A 96 9.49 4.48 4.47
N GLY A 97 9.35 3.40 3.71
CA GLY A 97 10.04 2.13 3.90
C GLY A 97 9.13 1.01 4.39
N PHE A 98 9.76 -0.10 4.78
CA PHE A 98 9.04 -1.31 5.18
C PHE A 98 8.62 -1.28 6.65
N TYR A 99 7.44 -1.83 6.90
CA TYR A 99 6.87 -2.07 8.24
C TYR A 99 6.10 -3.38 8.25
N ILE A 100 6.04 -4.03 9.41
CA ILE A 100 5.21 -5.21 9.63
C ILE A 100 3.94 -4.79 10.39
N TYR A 101 2.79 -5.17 9.84
CA TYR A 101 1.53 -5.18 10.56
C TYR A 101 1.30 -6.61 11.07
N PRO A 102 1.42 -6.83 12.39
CA PRO A 102 1.19 -8.15 12.96
C PRO A 102 -0.28 -8.57 12.79
N LYS A 103 -0.56 -9.87 12.85
CA LYS A 103 -1.90 -10.45 12.70
C LYS A 103 -2.96 -9.78 13.59
N SER A 104 -2.58 -9.32 14.78
CA SER A 104 -3.47 -8.62 15.70
C SER A 104 -4.03 -7.28 15.16
N TYR A 105 -3.42 -6.71 14.14
CA TYR A 105 -3.87 -5.47 13.47
C TYR A 105 -4.57 -5.73 12.14
N THR A 106 -4.58 -6.97 11.66
CA THR A 106 -5.24 -7.36 10.42
C THR A 106 -6.53 -8.12 10.72
N LEU A 107 -7.56 -7.92 9.92
CA LEU A 107 -8.81 -8.69 10.02
C LEU A 107 -8.66 -10.12 9.46
N SER A 108 -7.54 -10.40 8.82
CA SER A 108 -7.14 -11.70 8.29
C SER A 108 -5.97 -12.23 9.11
N ASP A 109 -5.95 -13.52 9.38
CA ASP A 109 -4.93 -14.20 10.19
C ASP A 109 -3.56 -14.31 9.45
N VAL A 110 -3.15 -13.22 8.81
CA VAL A 110 -1.89 -13.09 8.06
C VAL A 110 -1.10 -11.87 8.52
N VAL A 111 0.22 -11.95 8.40
CA VAL A 111 1.11 -10.81 8.59
C VAL A 111 1.13 -9.98 7.32
N VAL A 112 1.02 -8.67 7.43
CA VAL A 112 1.08 -7.76 6.29
C VAL A 112 2.39 -6.98 6.35
N LEU A 113 3.23 -7.16 5.33
CA LEU A 113 4.35 -6.28 5.07
C LEU A 113 3.83 -5.04 4.36
N ARG A 114 4.03 -3.87 4.95
CA ARG A 114 3.68 -2.59 4.36
C ARG A 114 4.92 -1.88 3.84
N PHE A 115 4.79 -1.20 2.69
CA PHE A 115 5.77 -0.22 2.23
C PHE A 115 5.10 1.14 2.01
N GLY A 116 5.75 2.20 2.47
CA GLY A 116 5.38 3.59 2.19
C GLY A 116 4.31 4.15 3.11
N GLN A 117 4.08 5.39 2.93
CA GLN A 117 2.89 6.21 3.10
C GLN A 117 3.00 7.30 2.05
N LEU A 118 2.47 7.06 0.85
CA LEU A 118 2.48 8.06 -0.20
C LEU A 118 1.36 9.06 0.05
N ASP A 119 1.60 10.31 -0.29
CA ASP A 119 0.60 11.37 -0.19
C ASP A 119 -0.63 11.03 -1.05
N GLY A 120 -1.77 10.80 -0.40
CA GLY A 120 -3.03 10.43 -1.05
C GLY A 120 -3.70 11.56 -1.83
N THR A 121 -3.15 12.79 -1.78
CA THR A 121 -3.64 13.93 -2.59
C THR A 121 -2.89 14.11 -3.90
N LYS A 122 -1.79 13.37 -4.09
CA LYS A 122 -0.95 13.44 -5.28
C LYS A 122 -1.29 12.36 -6.28
N THR A 123 -1.02 12.66 -7.54
CA THR A 123 -1.03 11.64 -8.59
C THR A 123 0.28 10.86 -8.57
N TRP A 124 0.17 9.52 -8.57
CA TRP A 124 1.28 8.59 -8.66
C TRP A 124 1.09 7.68 -9.88
N ASP A 125 2.12 7.54 -10.68
CA ASP A 125 2.23 6.53 -11.72
C ASP A 125 3.69 6.09 -11.79
N THR A 126 4.08 5.23 -10.83
CA THR A 126 5.48 4.91 -10.58
C THR A 126 5.66 3.47 -10.09
N ASP A 127 6.90 2.99 -10.10
CA ASP A 127 7.27 1.63 -9.77
C ASP A 127 7.97 1.54 -8.42
N LEU A 128 7.52 0.64 -7.56
CA LEU A 128 8.29 0.08 -6.45
C LEU A 128 8.97 -1.20 -6.92
N LYS A 129 10.32 -1.23 -6.91
CA LYS A 129 11.10 -2.39 -7.31
C LYS A 129 11.66 -3.06 -6.07
N ILE A 130 11.34 -4.34 -5.84
CA ILE A 130 11.76 -5.08 -4.65
C ILE A 130 12.73 -6.18 -5.06
N SER A 131 13.85 -6.30 -4.32
CA SER A 131 14.78 -7.42 -4.41
C SER A 131 14.67 -8.24 -3.14
N TRP A 132 14.14 -9.45 -3.23
CA TRP A 132 13.80 -10.30 -2.10
C TRP A 132 15.00 -11.12 -1.57
N PRO A 133 14.91 -11.71 -0.34
CA PRO A 133 15.99 -12.50 0.25
C PRO A 133 16.36 -13.76 -0.54
N ASP A 134 15.43 -14.32 -1.33
CA ASP A 134 15.66 -15.48 -2.19
C ASP A 134 16.33 -15.13 -3.54
N GLY A 135 16.65 -13.85 -3.75
CA GLY A 135 17.23 -13.32 -4.99
C GLY A 135 16.20 -12.99 -6.07
N SER A 136 14.92 -13.30 -5.85
CA SER A 136 13.87 -12.92 -6.78
C SER A 136 13.60 -11.41 -6.76
N ARG A 137 12.93 -10.90 -7.80
CA ARG A 137 12.59 -9.47 -7.93
C ARG A 137 11.17 -9.32 -8.38
N ASP A 138 10.51 -8.28 -7.86
CA ASP A 138 9.19 -7.85 -8.32
C ASP A 138 9.18 -6.35 -8.60
N VAL A 139 8.37 -5.98 -9.59
CA VAL A 139 8.06 -4.60 -9.92
C VAL A 139 6.57 -4.37 -9.65
N ILE A 140 6.28 -3.50 -8.72
CA ILE A 140 4.91 -3.15 -8.33
C ILE A 140 4.62 -1.74 -8.81
N ARG A 141 3.85 -1.59 -9.89
CA ARG A 141 3.41 -0.29 -10.35
C ARG A 141 2.20 0.15 -9.55
N VAL A 142 2.25 1.36 -8.99
CA VAL A 142 1.10 2.05 -8.41
C VAL A 142 0.60 3.10 -9.39
N GLN A 143 -0.71 3.11 -9.63
CA GLN A 143 -1.43 4.16 -10.33
C GLN A 143 -2.45 4.74 -9.35
N HIS A 144 -2.26 5.98 -8.95
CA HIS A 144 -3.16 6.67 -8.02
C HIS A 144 -3.41 8.09 -8.50
N ALA A 145 -4.66 8.54 -8.38
CA ALA A 145 -5.05 9.91 -8.63
C ALA A 145 -6.12 10.32 -7.62
N PHE A 146 -6.14 11.61 -7.29
CA PHE A 146 -7.08 12.22 -6.38
C PHE A 146 -7.76 13.40 -7.04
N ARG A 147 -9.04 13.63 -6.72
CA ARG A 147 -9.79 14.81 -7.14
C ARG A 147 -10.93 15.13 -6.17
N TRP A 148 -11.49 16.30 -6.31
CA TRP A 148 -12.77 16.66 -5.71
C TRP A 148 -13.88 16.47 -6.73
N ASP A 149 -14.94 15.74 -6.39
CA ASP A 149 -16.09 15.57 -7.25
C ASP A 149 -16.93 16.87 -7.38
N ILE A 150 -17.98 16.86 -8.16
CA ILE A 150 -18.85 18.03 -8.37
C ILE A 150 -19.54 18.48 -7.08
N SER A 151 -19.70 17.61 -6.08
CA SER A 151 -20.23 17.90 -4.76
C SER A 151 -19.21 18.46 -3.79
N GLY A 152 -17.90 18.48 -4.18
CA GLY A 152 -16.77 18.84 -3.33
C GLY A 152 -16.40 17.75 -2.33
N ASP A 153 -16.76 16.50 -2.62
CA ASP A 153 -16.34 15.33 -1.86
C ASP A 153 -15.04 14.74 -2.45
N PRO A 154 -14.16 14.12 -1.63
CA PRO A 154 -12.95 13.50 -2.13
C PRO A 154 -13.25 12.23 -2.90
N GLU A 155 -12.62 12.08 -4.05
CA GLU A 155 -12.68 10.89 -4.89
C GLU A 155 -11.25 10.49 -5.29
N SER A 156 -10.93 9.20 -5.24
CA SER A 156 -9.62 8.70 -5.62
C SER A 156 -9.71 7.41 -6.43
N TYR A 157 -8.75 7.26 -7.33
CA TYR A 157 -8.45 6.01 -8.02
C TYR A 157 -7.16 5.44 -7.45
N THR A 158 -7.11 4.14 -7.16
CA THR A 158 -5.87 3.44 -6.81
C THR A 158 -5.88 2.05 -7.43
N GLY A 159 -4.90 1.80 -8.28
CA GLY A 159 -4.67 0.51 -8.92
C GLY A 159 -3.23 0.05 -8.78
N PHE A 160 -3.03 -1.26 -8.74
CA PHE A 160 -1.70 -1.86 -8.69
C PHE A 160 -1.52 -2.87 -9.83
N LYS A 161 -0.27 -2.98 -10.31
CA LYS A 161 0.15 -4.05 -11.23
C LYS A 161 1.38 -4.72 -10.65
N VAL A 162 1.41 -6.05 -10.65
CA VAL A 162 2.58 -6.85 -10.26
C VAL A 162 3.22 -7.39 -11.51
N ASN A 163 4.47 -7.03 -11.77
CA ASN A 163 5.21 -7.45 -12.98
C ASN A 163 4.40 -7.22 -14.29
N GLY A 164 3.68 -6.09 -14.34
CA GLY A 164 2.86 -5.69 -15.47
C GLY A 164 1.43 -6.26 -15.47
N VAL A 165 1.09 -7.19 -14.58
CA VAL A 165 -0.25 -7.80 -14.47
C VAL A 165 -1.09 -7.02 -13.46
N PRO A 166 -2.26 -6.48 -13.83
CA PRO A 166 -3.17 -5.83 -12.89
C PRO A 166 -3.63 -6.80 -11.79
N ILE A 167 -3.81 -6.29 -10.59
CA ILE A 167 -4.38 -7.03 -9.47
C ILE A 167 -5.67 -6.36 -8.99
N GLU A 168 -6.58 -7.16 -8.45
CA GLU A 168 -7.78 -6.65 -7.80
C GLU A 168 -7.50 -6.29 -6.34
N GLY A 169 -8.09 -5.19 -5.89
CA GLY A 169 -8.00 -4.72 -4.51
C GLY A 169 -6.63 -4.13 -4.15
N ARG A 170 -6.39 -3.98 -2.85
CA ARG A 170 -5.20 -3.29 -2.32
C ARG A 170 -4.14 -4.24 -1.74
N LEU A 171 -4.49 -5.51 -1.55
CA LEU A 171 -3.59 -6.50 -0.93
C LEU A 171 -2.85 -7.28 -2.01
N ILE A 172 -1.56 -7.03 -2.10
CA ILE A 172 -0.66 -7.65 -3.07
C ILE A 172 -0.20 -9.00 -2.52
N ARG A 173 -0.61 -10.09 -3.17
CA ARG A 173 -0.23 -11.45 -2.78
C ARG A 173 0.90 -11.96 -3.66
N LEU A 174 2.02 -12.35 -3.03
CA LEU A 174 3.21 -12.86 -3.73
C LEU A 174 3.53 -14.27 -3.20
N THR A 175 3.83 -15.18 -4.11
CA THR A 175 4.36 -16.52 -3.77
C THR A 175 5.81 -16.61 -4.20
N LYS A 176 6.67 -17.10 -3.31
CA LYS A 176 8.13 -17.20 -3.48
C LYS A 176 8.62 -18.62 -3.30
#